data_a92c5d3517f744aa07534cfcd3fc4439
#
_entry.id   a92c5d3517f744aa07534cfcd3fc4439
#
_cell.length_a   1.000
_cell.length_b   1.000
_cell.length_c   1.000
_cell.angle_alpha   90.00
_cell.angle_beta   90.00
_cell.angle_gamma   90.00
#
_symmetry.space_group_name_H-M   'P 1'
#
loop_
_entity.id
_entity.type
_entity.pdbx_description
1 polymer ?
#
loop_
_entity_poly.entity_id
_entity_poly.type
_entity_poly.pdbx_seq_one_letter_code
_entity_poly.pdbx_strand_id
1 'polypeptide(L)'
;MAKLKIKKGDKVVVLTGRDKGKTGEVVKAFPRESKVIVRGVNMMKRHQKPSTTVQGGIIEREAKIHVSNVSHIDPKDSKPTRIGFKMLEDGTKVRVARRSGEVID
;
A
#
# COMPACT_ATOMS: atom_id res chain seq x y z
N MET A 1 -8.54 -14.33 11.39
CA MET A 1 -7.86 -13.63 10.28
C MET A 1 -7.57 -12.20 10.65
N ALA A 2 -6.35 -11.77 10.45
CA ALA A 2 -6.00 -10.37 10.66
C ALA A 2 -6.61 -9.51 9.56
N LYS A 3 -7.30 -8.44 9.93
CA LYS A 3 -7.78 -7.45 8.98
C LYS A 3 -6.67 -6.43 8.75
N LEU A 4 -6.37 -6.16 7.49
CA LEU A 4 -5.42 -5.11 7.17
C LEU A 4 -6.06 -3.75 7.37
N LYS A 5 -5.31 -2.83 7.97
CA LYS A 5 -5.71 -1.42 8.04
C LYS A 5 -5.50 -0.70 6.71
N ILE A 6 -4.73 -1.30 5.81
CA ILE A 6 -4.44 -0.76 4.48
C ILE A 6 -5.47 -1.28 3.50
N LYS A 7 -6.03 -0.39 2.70
CA LYS A 7 -7.01 -0.71 1.65
C LYS A 7 -6.54 -0.21 0.30
N LYS A 8 -7.10 -0.79 -0.77
CA LYS A 8 -6.90 -0.28 -2.12
C LYS A 8 -7.26 1.20 -2.19
N GLY A 9 -6.40 2.00 -2.82
CA GLY A 9 -6.57 3.44 -2.93
C GLY A 9 -5.86 4.25 -1.86
N ASP A 10 -5.35 3.60 -0.81
CA ASP A 10 -4.62 4.31 0.25
C ASP A 10 -3.28 4.82 -0.26
N LYS A 11 -2.89 6.00 0.21
CA LYS A 11 -1.54 6.52 -0.03
C LYS A 11 -0.62 6.05 1.08
N VAL A 12 0.52 5.49 0.70
CA VAL A 12 1.49 4.92 1.63
C VAL A 12 2.90 5.34 1.26
N VAL A 13 3.81 5.21 2.23
CA VAL A 13 5.25 5.43 2.03
C VAL A 13 5.98 4.15 2.39
N VAL A 14 7.03 3.83 1.62
CA VAL A 14 7.86 2.65 1.89
C VAL A 14 8.87 2.98 2.98
N LEU A 15 8.94 2.12 3.99
CA LEU A 15 9.79 2.34 5.17
C LEU A 15 11.17 1.71 5.05
N THR A 16 11.31 0.64 4.27
CA THR A 16 12.54 -0.15 4.20
C THR A 16 12.83 -0.60 2.78
N GLY A 17 14.07 -1.03 2.55
CA GLY A 17 14.49 -1.59 1.28
C GLY A 17 14.99 -0.53 0.29
N ARG A 18 15.19 -0.97 -0.95
CA ARG A 18 15.72 -0.07 -2.00
C ARG A 18 14.79 1.08 -2.37
N ASP A 19 13.49 0.93 -2.10
CA ASP A 19 12.50 1.97 -2.40
C ASP A 19 12.13 2.82 -1.19
N LYS A 20 12.92 2.74 -0.11
CA LYS A 20 12.69 3.52 1.10
C LYS A 20 12.45 5.00 0.78
N GLY A 21 11.38 5.54 1.33
CA GLY A 21 10.99 6.93 1.12
C GLY A 21 10.11 7.19 -0.09
N LYS A 22 9.93 6.21 -0.97
CA LYS A 22 9.01 6.36 -2.09
C LYS A 22 7.57 6.28 -1.60
N THR A 23 6.72 7.09 -2.19
CA THR A 23 5.29 7.11 -1.90
C THR A 23 4.51 6.60 -3.09
N GLY A 24 3.32 6.08 -2.83
CA GLY A 24 2.46 5.60 -3.89
C GLY A 24 1.09 5.23 -3.39
N GLU A 25 0.23 4.88 -4.32
CA GLU A 25 -1.13 4.44 -4.04
C GLU A 25 -1.21 2.92 -4.07
N VAL A 26 -1.88 2.33 -3.09
CA VAL A 26 -2.12 0.89 -3.05
C VAL A 26 -3.08 0.52 -4.17
N VAL A 27 -2.63 -0.32 -5.10
CA VAL A 27 -3.46 -0.77 -6.22
C VAL A 27 -4.13 -2.10 -5.94
N LYS A 28 -3.60 -2.90 -5.04
CA LYS A 28 -4.18 -4.18 -4.65
C LYS A 28 -3.71 -4.58 -3.26
N ALA A 29 -4.61 -5.18 -2.48
CA ALA A 29 -4.28 -5.69 -1.15
C ALA A 29 -4.56 -7.19 -1.09
N PHE A 30 -3.70 -7.91 -0.36
CA PHE A 30 -3.80 -9.36 -0.16
C PHE A 30 -3.84 -9.65 1.34
N PRO A 31 -5.03 -9.57 1.97
CA PRO A 31 -5.14 -9.70 3.43
C PRO A 31 -4.59 -11.02 3.98
N ARG A 32 -4.81 -12.11 3.26
CA ARG A 32 -4.35 -13.43 3.71
C ARG A 32 -2.83 -13.56 3.74
N GLU A 33 -2.13 -12.81 2.89
CA GLU A 33 -0.67 -12.83 2.81
C GLU A 33 -0.04 -11.68 3.60
N SER A 34 -0.83 -10.74 4.09
CA SER A 34 -0.36 -9.49 4.71
C SER A 34 0.54 -8.69 3.77
N LYS A 35 0.18 -8.65 2.50
CA LYS A 35 0.95 -7.97 1.45
C LYS A 35 0.08 -7.03 0.63
N VAL A 36 0.72 -6.05 0.01
CA VAL A 36 0.07 -5.08 -0.87
C VAL A 36 0.93 -4.82 -2.09
N ILE A 37 0.31 -4.34 -3.16
CA ILE A 37 1.02 -3.83 -4.33
C ILE A 37 0.81 -2.32 -4.35
N VAL A 38 1.92 -1.59 -4.40
CA VAL A 38 1.93 -0.12 -4.44
C VAL A 38 2.39 0.34 -5.81
N ARG A 39 1.66 1.27 -6.42
CA ARG A 39 1.96 1.75 -7.76
C ARG A 39 3.37 2.35 -7.85
N GLY A 40 4.15 1.88 -8.82
CA GLY A 40 5.49 2.37 -9.07
C GLY A 40 6.56 1.97 -8.05
N VAL A 41 6.21 1.11 -7.10
CA VAL A 41 7.11 0.68 -6.03
C VAL A 41 7.39 -0.81 -6.15
N ASN A 42 8.61 -1.20 -5.78
CA ASN A 42 9.08 -2.60 -5.84
C ASN A 42 8.94 -3.18 -7.24
N MET A 43 9.35 -2.41 -8.23
CA MET A 43 9.32 -2.83 -9.62
C MET A 43 10.31 -3.96 -9.86
N MET A 44 9.82 -5.03 -10.47
CA MET A 44 10.63 -6.20 -10.80
C MET A 44 10.63 -6.40 -12.31
N LYS A 45 11.82 -6.67 -12.85
CA LYS A 45 11.98 -7.01 -14.26
C LYS A 45 11.99 -8.52 -14.41
N ARG A 46 11.19 -9.03 -15.32
CA ARG A 46 11.12 -10.46 -15.62
C ARG A 46 11.33 -10.70 -17.10
N HIS A 47 12.16 -11.68 -17.42
CA HIS A 47 12.23 -12.23 -18.78
C HIS A 47 11.05 -13.15 -18.98
N GLN A 48 10.26 -12.88 -20.02
CA GLN A 48 9.13 -13.71 -20.37
C GLN A 48 9.43 -14.44 -21.68
N LYS A 49 9.21 -15.75 -21.68
CA LYS A 49 9.39 -16.55 -22.91
C LYS A 49 8.27 -16.23 -23.91
N PRO A 50 8.56 -16.25 -25.23
CA PRO A 50 7.52 -16.08 -26.23
C PRO A 50 6.45 -17.16 -26.11
N SER A 51 5.20 -16.76 -26.34
CA SER A 51 4.08 -17.69 -26.40
C SER A 51 3.15 -17.27 -27.54
N THR A 52 2.12 -18.07 -27.79
CA THR A 52 1.15 -17.77 -28.85
C THR A 52 0.38 -16.47 -28.60
N THR A 53 0.29 -16.03 -27.34
CA THR A 53 -0.48 -14.86 -26.95
C THR A 53 0.37 -13.72 -26.43
N VAL A 54 1.65 -13.97 -26.10
CA VAL A 54 2.53 -12.97 -25.47
C VAL A 54 3.89 -13.01 -26.14
N GLN A 55 4.39 -11.84 -26.54
CA GLN A 55 5.78 -11.72 -27.00
C GLN A 55 6.72 -11.84 -25.81
N GLY A 56 7.84 -12.53 -26.01
CA GLY A 56 8.89 -12.58 -25.02
C GLY A 56 9.58 -11.24 -24.84
N GLY A 57 10.33 -11.09 -23.77
CA GLY A 57 11.07 -9.88 -23.47
C GLY A 57 11.17 -9.62 -21.98
N ILE A 58 11.52 -8.38 -21.63
CA ILE A 58 11.62 -7.93 -20.26
C ILE A 58 10.32 -7.21 -19.91
N ILE A 59 9.65 -7.69 -18.85
CA ILE A 59 8.42 -7.08 -18.35
C ILE A 59 8.68 -6.50 -16.97
N GLU A 60 8.30 -5.26 -16.77
CA GLU A 60 8.35 -4.62 -15.46
C GLU A 60 6.99 -4.74 -14.80
N ARG A 61 6.97 -5.24 -13.56
CA ARG A 61 5.77 -5.37 -12.76
C ARG A 61 6.05 -4.99 -11.32
N GLU A 62 5.04 -4.43 -10.66
CA GLU A 62 5.11 -4.17 -9.24
C GLU A 62 4.96 -5.49 -8.49
N ALA A 63 5.94 -5.78 -7.61
CA ALA A 63 5.88 -6.97 -6.77
C ALA A 63 5.18 -6.65 -5.45
N LYS A 64 4.66 -7.69 -4.79
CA LYS A 64 4.02 -7.55 -3.48
C LYS A 64 5.01 -7.09 -2.43
N ILE A 65 4.56 -6.22 -1.53
CA ILE A 65 5.34 -5.74 -0.39
C ILE A 65 4.59 -6.13 0.89
N HIS A 66 5.32 -6.63 1.90
CA HIS A 66 4.72 -6.93 3.19
C HIS A 66 4.22 -5.63 3.84
N VAL A 67 3.06 -5.66 4.47
CA VAL A 67 2.43 -4.46 5.04
C VAL A 67 3.27 -3.81 6.13
N SER A 68 4.14 -4.57 6.82
CA SER A 68 5.04 -4.01 7.82
C SER A 68 6.10 -3.06 7.23
N ASN A 69 6.33 -3.14 5.92
CA ASN A 69 7.33 -2.34 5.22
C ASN A 69 6.77 -1.05 4.63
N VAL A 70 5.49 -0.80 4.83
CA VAL A 70 4.85 0.43 4.37
C VAL A 70 4.07 1.07 5.51
N SER A 71 3.84 2.37 5.40
CA SER A 71 3.06 3.13 6.39
C SER A 71 2.11 4.06 5.66
N HIS A 72 0.96 4.32 6.27
CA HIS A 72 0.06 5.34 5.76
C HIS A 72 0.72 6.72 5.85
N ILE A 73 0.27 7.62 5.00
CA ILE A 73 0.69 9.01 5.00
C ILE A 73 -0.41 9.84 5.65
N ASP A 74 -0.02 10.69 6.62
CA ASP A 74 -0.95 11.61 7.25
C ASP A 74 -1.40 12.65 6.20
N PRO A 75 -2.69 12.81 5.95
CA PRO A 75 -3.16 13.76 4.94
C PRO A 75 -2.87 15.22 5.31
N LYS A 76 -2.61 15.51 6.58
CA LYS A 76 -2.35 16.86 7.03
C LYS A 76 -0.92 17.32 6.72
N ASP A 77 0.09 16.50 7.00
CA ASP A 77 1.48 16.90 6.85
C ASP A 77 2.31 15.98 5.93
N SER A 78 1.67 15.00 5.29
CA SER A 78 2.29 14.06 4.35
C SER A 78 3.44 13.24 4.96
N LYS A 79 3.42 13.05 6.28
CA LYS A 79 4.41 12.23 6.98
C LYS A 79 3.85 10.87 7.35
N PRO A 80 4.71 9.86 7.55
CA PRO A 80 4.23 8.54 7.96
C PRO A 80 3.43 8.61 9.26
N THR A 81 2.32 7.89 9.31
CA THR A 81 1.46 7.84 10.50
C THR A 81 0.94 6.43 10.71
N ARG A 82 0.61 6.13 11.96
CA ARG A 82 -0.12 4.92 12.30
C ARG A 82 -1.61 5.18 12.14
N ILE A 83 -2.35 4.10 11.92
CA ILE A 83 -3.80 4.17 11.75
C ILE A 83 -4.48 3.70 13.01
N GLY A 84 -5.40 4.51 13.50
CA GLY A 84 -6.34 4.15 14.56
C GLY A 84 -7.76 4.17 14.00
N PHE A 85 -8.71 3.91 14.88
CA PHE A 85 -10.13 3.93 14.52
C PHE A 85 -10.87 4.91 15.41
N LYS A 86 -11.90 5.54 14.86
CA LYS A 86 -12.75 6.48 15.57
C LYS A 86 -14.21 6.15 15.24
N MET A 87 -15.08 6.23 16.25
CA MET A 87 -16.52 6.11 16.05
C MET A 87 -17.11 7.50 15.81
N LEU A 88 -17.85 7.64 14.74
CA LEU A 88 -18.61 8.86 14.47
C LEU A 88 -19.91 8.86 15.26
N GLU A 89 -20.57 10.02 15.34
CA GLU A 89 -21.83 10.16 16.06
C GLU A 89 -22.95 9.24 15.56
N ASP A 90 -22.90 8.93 14.26
CA ASP A 90 -23.86 8.01 13.65
C ASP A 90 -23.55 6.53 13.87
N GLY A 91 -22.48 6.23 14.62
CA GLY A 91 -22.06 4.87 14.89
C GLY A 91 -21.12 4.27 13.86
N THR A 92 -20.75 5.02 12.82
CA THR A 92 -19.82 4.55 11.79
C THR A 92 -18.39 4.55 12.31
N LYS A 93 -17.67 3.44 12.09
CA LYS A 93 -16.25 3.33 12.44
C LYS A 93 -15.41 3.77 11.24
N VAL A 94 -14.54 4.74 11.46
CA VAL A 94 -13.66 5.26 10.41
C VAL A 94 -12.20 5.14 10.82
N ARG A 95 -11.31 5.12 9.84
CA ARG A 95 -9.86 5.13 10.07
C ARG A 95 -9.38 6.55 10.23
N VAL A 96 -8.47 6.76 11.17
CA VAL A 96 -7.88 8.08 11.41
C VAL A 96 -6.35 7.96 11.45
N ALA A 97 -5.68 9.02 11.00
CA ALA A 97 -4.24 9.15 11.17
C ALA A 97 -3.97 9.52 12.64
N ARG A 98 -3.30 8.63 13.37
CA ARG A 98 -3.08 8.86 14.81
C ARG A 98 -2.21 10.08 15.09
N ARG A 99 -1.37 10.46 14.14
CA ARG A 99 -0.50 11.61 14.26
C ARG A 99 -1.26 12.93 14.34
N SER A 100 -2.29 13.13 13.52
CA SER A 100 -3.04 14.38 13.45
C SER A 100 -4.50 14.27 13.86
N GLY A 101 -5.02 13.05 13.93
CA GLY A 101 -6.45 12.84 14.19
C GLY A 101 -7.32 13.00 12.95
N GLU A 102 -6.74 13.25 11.79
CA GLU A 102 -7.49 13.39 10.54
C GLU A 102 -8.13 12.09 10.10
N VAL A 103 -9.38 12.16 9.62
CA VAL A 103 -10.09 11.01 9.07
C VAL A 103 -9.49 10.67 7.70
N ILE A 104 -9.18 9.39 7.49
CA ILE A 104 -8.62 8.90 6.23
C ILE A 104 -9.71 8.37 5.30
N ASP A 105 -10.71 7.71 5.87
CA ASP A 105 -11.82 7.17 5.10
C ASP A 105 -12.77 8.25 4.62
#